data_026747837a7820fd93b62d58dd601be3
#
_entry.id   026747837a7820fd93b62d58dd601be3
#
_cell.length_a   1.000
_cell.length_b   1.000
_cell.length_c   1.000
_cell.angle_alpha   90.00
_cell.angle_beta   90.00
_cell.angle_gamma   90.00
#
_symmetry.space_group_name_H-M   'P 1'
#
loop_
_entity.id
_entity.type
_entity.pdbx_description
1 polymer ?
#
loop_
_entity_poly.entity_id
_entity_poly.type
_entity_poly.pdbx_seq_one_letter_code
_entity_poly.pdbx_strand_id
1 'polypeptide(L)'
;AAPQKAKATALYQFQGLSKVPVTEASAGNIIAMSGIGDITIGDTVCAVDCVEPMEFVQISAPTIEMTFSVNDSPFAGREGKFVTSRQIRERLFRETLKDVSLRVTETDSTDSFNVAGRGEMSLSILIETMRREGYEFQVSPPRVLYQEIDGKKCEPIERLVCDVPSDSVGAVIEKIGSRKGEMLEMNPVGSRMKLEFLVPARGLFGYRNEFLTDTKGEGIMASSSATPPTRGTSPAAPAAP
;
A
#
# COMPACT_ATOMS: atom_id res chain seq x y z
N ALA A 1 10.95 -19.58 7.54
CA ALA A 1 11.06 -19.50 9.00
C ALA A 1 11.07 -20.93 9.57
N ALA A 2 11.71 -21.17 10.72
CA ALA A 2 11.67 -22.46 11.40
C ALA A 2 10.27 -22.68 12.01
N PRO A 3 9.71 -23.91 11.98
CA PRO A 3 8.41 -24.17 12.55
C PRO A 3 8.43 -23.96 14.08
N GLN A 4 7.42 -23.25 14.59
CA GLN A 4 7.24 -23.01 16.02
C GLN A 4 6.05 -23.81 16.52
N LYS A 5 6.15 -24.35 17.74
CA LYS A 5 5.03 -25.04 18.38
C LYS A 5 4.17 -24.05 19.12
N ALA A 6 2.88 -24.04 18.81
CA ALA A 6 1.88 -23.23 19.48
C ALA A 6 0.68 -24.08 19.93
N LYS A 7 -0.09 -23.60 20.90
CA LYS A 7 -1.29 -24.29 21.39
C LYS A 7 -2.52 -23.42 21.10
N ALA A 8 -3.40 -23.89 20.24
CA ALA A 8 -4.72 -23.28 20.06
C ALA A 8 -5.52 -23.40 21.35
N THR A 9 -6.04 -22.29 21.86
CA THR A 9 -6.83 -22.25 23.11
C THR A 9 -8.32 -22.21 22.82
N ALA A 10 -8.77 -21.66 21.71
CA ALA A 10 -10.16 -21.65 21.29
C ALA A 10 -10.28 -21.59 19.79
N LEU A 11 -11.34 -22.19 19.26
CA LEU A 11 -11.76 -22.17 17.87
C LEU A 11 -13.14 -21.53 17.77
N TYR A 12 -13.33 -20.73 16.73
CA TYR A 12 -14.60 -20.10 16.42
C TYR A 12 -14.90 -20.25 14.92
N GLN A 13 -16.14 -20.50 14.59
CA GLN A 13 -16.65 -20.50 13.23
C GLN A 13 -17.55 -19.29 13.02
N PHE A 14 -17.56 -18.74 11.81
CA PHE A 14 -18.45 -17.65 11.46
C PHE A 14 -19.80 -18.20 11.01
N GLN A 15 -20.87 -17.77 11.67
CA GLN A 15 -22.26 -18.04 11.27
C GLN A 15 -22.94 -16.68 11.01
N GLY A 16 -23.06 -16.31 9.74
CA GLY A 16 -23.43 -14.95 9.38
C GLY A 16 -22.38 -13.94 9.89
N LEU A 17 -22.79 -12.97 10.69
CA LEU A 17 -21.92 -11.97 11.30
C LEU A 17 -21.42 -12.34 12.70
N SER A 18 -21.85 -13.47 13.24
CA SER A 18 -21.52 -13.88 14.61
C SER A 18 -20.40 -14.92 14.64
N LYS A 19 -19.56 -14.83 15.68
CA LYS A 19 -18.53 -15.84 15.97
C LYS A 19 -19.10 -16.84 16.98
N VAL A 20 -19.20 -18.11 16.60
CA VAL A 20 -19.69 -19.19 17.45
C VAL A 20 -18.52 -20.09 17.84
N PRO A 21 -18.32 -20.41 19.13
CA PRO A 21 -17.28 -21.33 19.55
C PRO A 21 -17.59 -22.75 19.05
N VAL A 22 -16.54 -23.41 18.54
CA VAL A 22 -16.61 -24.80 18.04
C VAL A 22 -15.46 -25.63 18.61
N THR A 23 -15.64 -26.93 18.70
CA THR A 23 -14.62 -27.85 19.16
C THR A 23 -13.76 -28.41 18.02
N GLU A 24 -14.31 -28.41 16.82
CA GLU A 24 -13.67 -28.92 15.61
C GLU A 24 -14.09 -28.12 14.38
N ALA A 25 -13.27 -28.14 13.35
CA ALA A 25 -13.55 -27.51 12.06
C ALA A 25 -13.02 -28.39 10.92
N SER A 26 -13.74 -28.44 9.82
CA SER A 26 -13.40 -29.23 8.63
C SER A 26 -12.73 -28.39 7.54
N ALA A 27 -12.05 -29.06 6.62
CA ALA A 27 -11.49 -28.41 5.42
C ALA A 27 -12.57 -27.64 4.65
N GLY A 28 -12.22 -26.44 4.22
CA GLY A 28 -13.12 -25.47 3.55
C GLY A 28 -13.80 -24.48 4.49
N ASN A 29 -13.73 -24.65 5.80
CA ASN A 29 -14.26 -23.70 6.75
C ASN A 29 -13.30 -22.53 7.02
N ILE A 30 -13.86 -21.33 7.13
CA ILE A 30 -13.13 -20.16 7.63
C ILE A 30 -13.34 -20.08 9.13
N ILE A 31 -12.24 -20.11 9.88
CA ILE A 31 -12.26 -20.12 11.34
C ILE A 31 -11.45 -18.98 11.93
N ALA A 32 -11.78 -18.58 13.15
CA ALA A 32 -10.90 -17.77 13.97
C ALA A 32 -10.30 -18.65 15.08
N MET A 33 -8.99 -18.50 15.28
CA MET A 33 -8.25 -19.28 16.28
C MET A 33 -7.57 -18.36 17.25
N SER A 34 -7.50 -18.72 18.53
CA SER A 34 -6.75 -17.99 19.56
C SER A 34 -5.68 -18.88 20.20
N GLY A 35 -4.68 -18.24 20.83
CA GLY A 35 -3.58 -18.92 21.52
C GLY A 35 -2.29 -19.01 20.74
N ILE A 36 -2.23 -18.47 19.51
CA ILE A 36 -1.02 -18.38 18.69
C ILE A 36 -0.58 -16.91 18.67
N GLY A 37 0.52 -16.59 19.37
CA GLY A 37 0.96 -15.20 19.58
C GLY A 37 1.66 -14.58 18.38
N ASP A 38 2.58 -15.30 17.78
CA ASP A 38 3.51 -14.79 16.77
C ASP A 38 3.16 -15.29 15.36
N ILE A 39 1.88 -15.22 14.98
CA ILE A 39 1.41 -15.60 13.66
C ILE A 39 1.21 -14.35 12.79
N THR A 40 1.66 -14.44 11.55
CA THR A 40 1.50 -13.38 10.53
C THR A 40 0.68 -13.89 9.35
N ILE A 41 0.21 -12.95 8.53
CA ILE A 41 -0.53 -13.30 7.30
C ILE A 41 0.42 -14.04 6.35
N GLY A 42 -0.01 -15.22 5.90
CA GLY A 42 0.78 -16.12 5.06
C GLY A 42 1.40 -17.30 5.80
N ASP A 43 1.36 -17.29 7.14
CA ASP A 43 1.81 -18.45 7.92
C ASP A 43 0.81 -19.60 7.81
N THR A 44 1.34 -20.82 7.70
CA THR A 44 0.53 -22.04 7.69
C THR A 44 0.56 -22.70 9.06
N VAL A 45 -0.62 -23.02 9.58
CA VAL A 45 -0.76 -23.80 10.82
C VAL A 45 -0.92 -25.27 10.43
N CYS A 46 0.03 -26.11 10.86
CA CYS A 46 0.07 -27.52 10.55
C CYS A 46 -0.14 -28.38 11.81
N ALA A 47 -0.48 -29.63 11.63
CA ALA A 47 -0.40 -30.64 12.67
C ALA A 47 1.08 -30.86 13.07
N VAL A 48 1.33 -31.25 14.32
CA VAL A 48 2.69 -31.40 14.85
C VAL A 48 3.46 -32.52 14.15
N ASP A 49 2.74 -33.54 13.70
CA ASP A 49 3.24 -34.75 13.05
C ASP A 49 3.28 -34.63 11.50
N CYS A 50 2.67 -33.56 10.94
CA CYS A 50 2.63 -33.31 9.51
C CYS A 50 2.87 -31.81 9.23
N VAL A 51 4.13 -31.43 9.05
CA VAL A 51 4.53 -30.06 8.81
C VAL A 51 4.68 -29.81 7.31
N GLU A 52 3.59 -29.49 6.66
CA GLU A 52 3.53 -29.18 5.22
C GLU A 52 3.03 -27.72 5.03
N PRO A 53 3.93 -26.74 4.92
CA PRO A 53 3.53 -25.36 4.69
C PRO A 53 2.97 -25.19 3.27
N MET A 54 1.89 -24.42 3.16
CA MET A 54 1.35 -24.03 1.86
C MET A 54 2.21 -22.93 1.23
N GLU A 55 2.32 -22.93 -0.09
CA GLU A 55 2.98 -21.84 -0.81
C GLU A 55 2.22 -20.52 -0.60
N PHE A 56 2.95 -19.51 -0.15
CA PHE A 56 2.41 -18.17 0.00
C PHE A 56 2.85 -17.28 -1.16
N VAL A 57 1.88 -16.68 -1.85
CA VAL A 57 2.16 -15.70 -2.90
C VAL A 57 2.67 -14.42 -2.25
N GLN A 58 3.95 -14.09 -2.51
CA GLN A 58 4.53 -12.86 -2.00
C GLN A 58 3.77 -11.64 -2.51
N ILE A 59 3.35 -10.82 -1.56
CA ILE A 59 2.74 -9.54 -1.83
C ILE A 59 3.84 -8.56 -2.28
N SER A 60 3.56 -7.76 -3.33
CA SER A 60 4.52 -6.78 -3.87
C SER A 60 5.08 -5.87 -2.78
N ALA A 61 6.38 -5.60 -2.85
CA ALA A 61 7.04 -4.68 -1.93
C ALA A 61 6.42 -3.27 -2.02
N PRO A 62 6.47 -2.49 -0.92
CA PRO A 62 6.02 -1.11 -0.93
C PRO A 62 6.85 -0.27 -1.91
N THR A 63 6.21 0.70 -2.56
CA THR A 63 6.82 1.56 -3.59
C THR A 63 7.01 2.99 -3.14
N ILE A 64 6.27 3.43 -2.14
CA ILE A 64 6.36 4.79 -1.58
C ILE A 64 6.46 4.75 -0.07
N GLU A 65 7.03 5.80 0.49
CA GLU A 65 7.23 5.98 1.92
C GLU A 65 6.88 7.40 2.34
N MET A 66 6.31 7.55 3.53
CA MET A 66 6.10 8.82 4.21
C MET A 66 6.64 8.71 5.63
N THR A 67 7.13 9.83 6.18
CA THR A 67 7.51 9.89 7.58
C THR A 67 6.32 10.40 8.41
N PHE A 68 5.96 9.65 9.43
CA PHE A 68 4.96 10.03 10.44
C PHE A 68 5.69 10.48 11.68
N SER A 69 5.39 11.65 12.21
CA SER A 69 6.05 12.19 13.40
C SER A 69 5.06 12.84 14.35
N VAL A 70 5.48 12.99 15.58
CA VAL A 70 4.73 13.77 16.57
C VAL A 70 4.54 15.20 16.04
N ASN A 71 3.35 15.76 16.26
CA ASN A 71 3.08 17.14 15.92
C ASN A 71 3.83 18.06 16.93
N ASP A 72 4.85 18.74 16.46
CA ASP A 72 5.68 19.70 17.23
C ASP A 72 5.31 21.17 16.95
N SER A 73 4.20 21.39 16.22
CA SER A 73 3.72 22.73 15.94
C SER A 73 3.17 23.42 17.20
N PRO A 74 3.07 24.77 17.21
CA PRO A 74 2.46 25.51 18.32
C PRO A 74 0.98 25.15 18.58
N PHE A 75 0.36 24.41 17.69
CA PHE A 75 -1.04 23.97 17.79
C PHE A 75 -1.19 22.51 18.22
N ALA A 76 -0.09 21.85 18.57
CA ALA A 76 -0.10 20.46 19.00
C ALA A 76 -1.05 20.21 20.17
N GLY A 77 -1.78 19.09 20.13
CA GLY A 77 -2.71 18.64 21.18
C GLY A 77 -4.08 19.33 21.16
N ARG A 78 -4.43 20.06 20.10
CA ARG A 78 -5.74 20.72 19.99
C ARG A 78 -6.81 19.86 19.33
N GLU A 79 -6.43 18.99 18.42
CA GLU A 79 -7.37 18.23 17.58
C GLU A 79 -7.42 16.75 17.93
N GLY A 80 -6.34 16.20 18.47
CA GLY A 80 -6.23 14.78 18.82
C GLY A 80 -6.08 14.50 20.31
N LYS A 81 -6.51 13.31 20.72
CA LYS A 81 -6.30 12.81 22.09
C LYS A 81 -5.00 12.03 22.23
N PHE A 82 -4.54 11.40 21.14
CA PHE A 82 -3.36 10.55 21.10
C PHE A 82 -2.24 11.28 20.35
N VAL A 83 -1.36 11.92 21.11
CA VAL A 83 -0.35 12.85 20.59
C VAL A 83 1.10 12.41 20.84
N THR A 84 1.30 11.31 21.61
CA THR A 84 2.64 10.88 22.00
C THR A 84 3.24 9.91 20.98
N SER A 85 4.58 9.92 20.84
CA SER A 85 5.30 9.03 19.93
C SER A 85 5.01 7.55 20.24
N ARG A 86 4.90 7.19 21.52
CA ARG A 86 4.55 5.82 21.93
C ARG A 86 3.19 5.39 21.41
N GLN A 87 2.16 6.24 21.51
CA GLN A 87 0.81 5.93 21.03
C GLN A 87 0.78 5.78 19.53
N ILE A 88 1.46 6.69 18.80
CA ILE A 88 1.58 6.64 17.33
C ILE A 88 2.30 5.36 16.92
N ARG A 89 3.43 5.03 17.57
CA ARG A 89 4.19 3.80 17.34
C ARG A 89 3.32 2.55 17.49
N GLU A 90 2.67 2.39 18.66
CA GLU A 90 1.83 1.23 18.95
C GLU A 90 0.71 1.08 17.91
N ARG A 91 0.12 2.20 17.47
CA ARG A 91 -0.93 2.18 16.44
C ARG A 91 -0.42 1.80 15.07
N LEU A 92 0.72 2.33 14.65
CA LEU A 92 1.33 2.02 13.36
C LEU A 92 1.77 0.54 13.28
N PHE A 93 2.43 0.03 14.32
CA PHE A 93 2.81 -1.39 14.38
C PHE A 93 1.61 -2.33 14.45
N ARG A 94 0.51 -1.93 15.07
CA ARG A 94 -0.74 -2.70 15.04
C ARG A 94 -1.31 -2.80 13.63
N GLU A 95 -1.14 -1.78 12.79
CA GLU A 95 -1.61 -1.82 11.41
C GLU A 95 -0.84 -2.83 10.57
N THR A 96 0.46 -3.02 10.79
CA THR A 96 1.25 -4.02 10.05
C THR A 96 0.78 -5.46 10.28
N LEU A 97 0.05 -5.72 11.37
CA LEU A 97 -0.56 -7.03 11.61
C LEU A 97 -1.80 -7.29 10.73
N LYS A 98 -2.41 -6.22 10.19
CA LYS A 98 -3.59 -6.30 9.33
C LYS A 98 -3.24 -6.14 7.85
N ASP A 99 -2.27 -5.31 7.56
CA ASP A 99 -1.82 -5.01 6.20
C ASP A 99 -0.36 -5.40 6.02
N VAL A 100 -0.14 -6.55 5.37
CA VAL A 100 1.21 -7.07 5.07
C VAL A 100 1.95 -6.27 4.01
N SER A 101 1.27 -5.39 3.27
CA SER A 101 1.89 -4.50 2.31
C SER A 101 2.49 -3.26 2.96
N LEU A 102 2.11 -2.97 4.20
CA LEU A 102 2.61 -1.86 4.99
C LEU A 102 3.90 -2.26 5.74
N ARG A 103 4.90 -1.42 5.64
CA ARG A 103 6.14 -1.55 6.43
C ARG A 103 6.33 -0.33 7.30
N VAL A 104 6.55 -0.53 8.57
CA VAL A 104 6.87 0.54 9.53
C VAL A 104 8.27 0.32 10.05
N THR A 105 9.11 1.34 9.96
CA THR A 105 10.48 1.34 10.49
C THR A 105 10.69 2.56 11.37
N GLU A 106 11.44 2.38 12.44
CA GLU A 106 11.87 3.50 13.30
C GLU A 106 12.94 4.32 12.56
N THR A 107 12.98 5.61 12.80
CA THR A 107 14.03 6.50 12.32
C THR A 107 15.08 6.71 13.42
N ASP A 108 16.11 7.47 13.12
CA ASP A 108 17.10 7.89 14.14
C ASP A 108 16.49 8.78 15.23
N SER A 109 15.32 9.36 14.97
CA SER A 109 14.54 10.13 15.95
C SER A 109 13.53 9.24 16.64
N THR A 110 13.41 9.36 17.96
CA THR A 110 12.41 8.64 18.77
C THR A 110 10.96 9.05 18.49
N ASP A 111 10.76 10.17 17.81
CA ASP A 111 9.47 10.82 17.60
C ASP A 111 8.97 10.71 16.16
N SER A 112 9.66 9.93 15.33
CA SER A 112 9.30 9.74 13.92
C SER A 112 9.45 8.31 13.45
N PHE A 113 8.59 7.92 12.49
CA PHE A 113 8.50 6.57 11.94
C PHE A 113 8.36 6.66 10.43
N ASN A 114 9.11 5.85 9.70
CA ASN A 114 8.93 5.71 8.27
C ASN A 114 7.86 4.64 8.00
N VAL A 115 6.87 5.03 7.23
CA VAL A 115 5.73 4.17 6.86
C VAL A 115 5.72 4.02 5.37
N ALA A 116 5.99 2.82 4.89
CA ALA A 116 6.04 2.49 3.48
C ALA A 116 4.80 1.67 3.08
N GLY A 117 4.21 2.00 1.94
CA GLY A 117 3.02 1.36 1.40
C GLY A 117 3.09 1.19 -0.11
N ARG A 118 2.10 0.52 -0.68
CA ARG A 118 2.03 0.26 -2.12
C ARG A 118 1.73 1.49 -2.96
N GLY A 119 1.06 2.49 -2.39
CA GLY A 119 0.66 3.68 -3.11
C GLY A 119 0.09 4.75 -2.18
N GLU A 120 -0.08 5.95 -2.71
CA GLU A 120 -0.58 7.09 -1.94
C GLU A 120 -1.96 6.85 -1.31
N MET A 121 -2.83 6.09 -1.98
CA MET A 121 -4.17 5.80 -1.49
C MET A 121 -4.15 5.00 -0.18
N SER A 122 -3.31 3.97 -0.07
CA SER A 122 -3.22 3.16 1.16
C SER A 122 -2.72 3.98 2.34
N LEU A 123 -1.71 4.84 2.13
CA LEU A 123 -1.20 5.73 3.16
C LEU A 123 -2.21 6.82 3.53
N SER A 124 -2.95 7.36 2.57
CA SER A 124 -4.01 8.35 2.81
C SER A 124 -5.16 7.75 3.64
N ILE A 125 -5.55 6.51 3.36
CA ILE A 125 -6.56 5.80 4.15
C ILE A 125 -6.07 5.57 5.59
N LEU A 126 -4.81 5.18 5.76
CA LEU A 126 -4.22 5.03 7.09
C LEU A 126 -4.23 6.35 7.86
N ILE A 127 -3.79 7.45 7.24
CA ILE A 127 -3.80 8.79 7.84
C ILE A 127 -5.20 9.17 8.29
N GLU A 128 -6.19 9.04 7.41
CA GLU A 128 -7.57 9.40 7.70
C GLU A 128 -8.19 8.51 8.78
N THR A 129 -7.88 7.22 8.77
CA THR A 129 -8.34 6.28 9.80
C THR A 129 -7.77 6.65 11.17
N MET A 130 -6.47 6.91 11.26
CA MET A 130 -5.83 7.34 12.51
C MET A 130 -6.39 8.68 13.00
N ARG A 131 -6.62 9.64 12.09
CA ARG A 131 -7.25 10.92 12.41
C ARG A 131 -8.64 10.72 13.04
N ARG A 132 -9.46 9.87 12.47
CA ARG A 132 -10.82 9.54 12.99
C ARG A 132 -10.78 8.81 14.33
N GLU A 133 -9.73 8.03 14.57
CA GLU A 133 -9.50 7.38 15.87
C GLU A 133 -9.04 8.38 16.95
N GLY A 134 -8.73 9.64 16.59
CA GLY A 134 -8.33 10.70 17.50
C GLY A 134 -6.81 10.83 17.67
N TYR A 135 -6.02 10.29 16.75
CA TYR A 135 -4.58 10.54 16.71
C TYR A 135 -4.28 11.89 16.04
N GLU A 136 -3.33 12.61 16.60
CA GLU A 136 -2.78 13.83 16.02
C GLU A 136 -1.29 13.62 15.75
N PHE A 137 -0.88 13.85 14.52
CA PHE A 137 0.49 13.65 14.06
C PHE A 137 0.73 14.48 12.80
N GLN A 138 1.97 14.65 12.42
CA GLN A 138 2.36 15.26 11.15
C GLN A 138 2.95 14.22 10.21
N VAL A 139 2.85 14.48 8.91
CA VAL A 139 3.37 13.60 7.86
C VAL A 139 4.23 14.36 6.86
N SER A 140 5.28 13.73 6.37
CA SER A 140 6.08 14.27 5.27
C SER A 140 5.37 14.09 3.92
N PRO A 141 5.76 14.82 2.87
CA PRO A 141 5.41 14.45 1.50
C PRO A 141 5.86 13.01 1.18
N PRO A 142 5.10 12.28 0.33
CA PRO A 142 5.49 10.93 -0.08
C PRO A 142 6.77 10.96 -0.90
N ARG A 143 7.63 9.96 -0.69
CA ARG A 143 8.84 9.71 -1.47
C ARG A 143 8.85 8.30 -2.03
N VAL A 144 9.42 8.13 -3.21
CA VAL A 144 9.54 6.84 -3.87
C VAL A 144 10.67 6.02 -3.24
N LEU A 145 10.41 4.76 -2.99
CA LEU A 145 11.40 3.79 -2.54
C LEU A 145 12.14 3.23 -3.77
N TYR A 146 13.45 3.48 -3.81
CA TYR A 146 14.32 2.90 -4.82
C TYR A 146 14.72 1.47 -4.43
N GLN A 147 14.84 0.62 -5.42
CA GLN A 147 15.35 -0.75 -5.25
C GLN A 147 16.71 -0.86 -5.94
N GLU A 148 17.59 -1.65 -5.38
CA GLU A 148 18.86 -2.00 -6.01
C GLU A 148 18.70 -3.33 -6.77
N ILE A 149 18.87 -3.29 -8.09
CA ILE A 149 18.75 -4.45 -8.98
C ILE A 149 20.05 -4.50 -9.80
N ASP A 150 20.77 -5.61 -9.68
CA ASP A 150 22.06 -5.81 -10.37
C ASP A 150 23.07 -4.65 -10.12
N GLY A 151 23.13 -4.16 -8.88
CA GLY A 151 24.00 -3.05 -8.47
C GLY A 151 23.59 -1.68 -9.01
N LYS A 152 22.39 -1.54 -9.58
CA LYS A 152 21.85 -0.28 -10.10
C LYS A 152 20.63 0.15 -9.28
N LYS A 153 20.60 1.44 -8.97
CA LYS A 153 19.44 2.06 -8.30
C LYS A 153 18.30 2.21 -9.31
N CYS A 154 17.19 1.51 -9.07
CA CYS A 154 16.01 1.48 -9.93
C CYS A 154 14.82 2.12 -9.21
N GLU A 155 14.02 2.89 -9.94
CA GLU A 155 12.74 3.39 -9.46
C GLU A 155 11.60 2.44 -9.84
N PRO A 156 10.54 2.37 -9.01
CA PRO A 156 9.36 1.56 -9.33
C PRO A 156 8.61 2.16 -10.52
N ILE A 157 8.26 1.29 -11.45
CA ILE A 157 7.44 1.63 -12.62
C ILE A 157 6.05 1.02 -12.43
N GLU A 158 5.03 1.77 -12.78
CA GLU A 158 3.65 1.31 -12.77
C GLU A 158 3.10 1.19 -14.19
N ARG A 159 2.33 0.15 -14.43
CA ARG A 159 1.49 0.03 -15.62
C ARG A 159 0.19 0.75 -15.34
N LEU A 160 -0.01 1.86 -16.04
CA LEU A 160 -1.18 2.70 -15.94
C LEU A 160 -2.14 2.38 -17.08
N VAL A 161 -3.39 2.10 -16.75
CA VAL A 161 -4.47 1.90 -17.70
C VAL A 161 -5.49 3.02 -17.51
N CYS A 162 -5.75 3.75 -18.60
CA CYS A 162 -6.74 4.83 -18.64
C CYS A 162 -7.84 4.48 -19.64
N ASP A 163 -9.09 4.59 -19.22
CA ASP A 163 -10.25 4.55 -20.11
C ASP A 163 -10.86 5.94 -20.14
N VAL A 164 -10.82 6.60 -21.31
CA VAL A 164 -11.14 8.01 -21.46
C VAL A 164 -12.04 8.28 -22.67
N PRO A 165 -12.87 9.34 -22.64
CA PRO A 165 -13.55 9.82 -23.84
C PRO A 165 -12.56 10.21 -24.95
N SER A 166 -12.93 9.99 -26.20
CA SER A 166 -12.04 10.23 -27.36
C SER A 166 -11.55 11.68 -27.47
N ASP A 167 -12.31 12.65 -26.98
CA ASP A 167 -11.95 14.07 -26.98
C ASP A 167 -10.91 14.43 -25.90
N SER A 168 -10.73 13.60 -24.87
CA SER A 168 -9.77 13.81 -23.78
C SER A 168 -8.42 13.12 -24.00
N VAL A 169 -8.27 12.29 -25.03
CA VAL A 169 -7.07 11.48 -25.28
C VAL A 169 -5.82 12.33 -25.39
N GLY A 170 -5.86 13.43 -26.13
CA GLY A 170 -4.70 14.30 -26.34
C GLY A 170 -4.15 14.89 -25.05
N ALA A 171 -5.03 15.40 -24.17
CA ALA A 171 -4.64 15.97 -22.88
C ALA A 171 -3.99 14.93 -21.95
N VAL A 172 -4.53 13.71 -21.93
CA VAL A 172 -4.00 12.62 -21.10
C VAL A 172 -2.61 12.19 -21.61
N ILE A 173 -2.42 12.02 -22.93
CA ILE A 173 -1.12 11.64 -23.51
C ILE A 173 -0.07 12.71 -23.22
N GLU A 174 -0.38 13.98 -23.43
CA GLU A 174 0.53 15.10 -23.17
C GLU A 174 0.98 15.13 -21.70
N LYS A 175 0.04 15.05 -20.76
CA LYS A 175 0.34 15.08 -19.33
C LYS A 175 1.12 13.86 -18.84
N ILE A 176 0.77 12.68 -19.29
CA ILE A 176 1.52 11.47 -18.94
C ILE A 176 2.92 11.51 -19.56
N GLY A 177 3.06 12.00 -20.80
CA GLY A 177 4.37 12.18 -21.44
C GLY A 177 5.28 13.14 -20.68
N SER A 178 4.74 14.28 -20.20
CA SER A 178 5.51 15.24 -19.38
C SER A 178 5.98 14.63 -18.05
N ARG A 179 5.24 13.65 -17.51
CA ARG A 179 5.53 12.88 -16.29
C ARG A 179 6.41 11.66 -16.54
N LYS A 180 7.05 11.57 -17.72
CA LYS A 180 7.95 10.48 -18.14
C LYS A 180 7.22 9.14 -18.33
N GLY A 181 5.93 9.18 -18.63
CA GLY A 181 5.19 8.00 -19.05
C GLY A 181 5.50 7.63 -20.49
N GLU A 182 5.64 6.34 -20.75
CA GLU A 182 5.82 5.74 -22.06
C GLU A 182 4.54 5.03 -22.46
N MET A 183 3.95 5.40 -23.61
CA MET A 183 2.73 4.77 -24.10
C MET A 183 3.03 3.39 -24.68
N LEU A 184 2.32 2.38 -24.22
CA LEU A 184 2.40 1.00 -24.72
C LEU A 184 1.35 0.73 -25.79
N GLU A 185 0.10 1.03 -25.50
CA GLU A 185 -1.04 0.69 -26.34
C GLU A 185 -2.11 1.79 -26.32
N MET A 186 -2.81 1.91 -27.43
CA MET A 186 -3.99 2.77 -27.59
C MET A 186 -5.04 2.02 -28.40
N ASN A 187 -6.13 1.64 -27.78
CA ASN A 187 -7.16 0.81 -28.38
C ASN A 187 -8.53 1.51 -28.29
N PRO A 188 -9.28 1.67 -29.41
CA PRO A 188 -10.63 2.19 -29.38
C PRO A 188 -11.60 1.16 -28.78
N VAL A 189 -12.50 1.60 -27.91
CA VAL A 189 -13.55 0.80 -27.30
C VAL A 189 -14.87 1.58 -27.42
N GLY A 190 -15.58 1.43 -28.54
CA GLY A 190 -16.77 2.22 -28.86
C GLY A 190 -16.45 3.71 -29.03
N SER A 191 -17.07 4.58 -28.23
CA SER A 191 -16.82 6.02 -28.20
C SER A 191 -15.67 6.43 -27.25
N ARG A 192 -14.99 5.46 -26.65
CA ARG A 192 -13.93 5.68 -25.67
C ARG A 192 -12.60 5.11 -26.18
N MET A 193 -11.53 5.51 -25.53
CA MET A 193 -10.18 5.02 -25.80
C MET A 193 -9.59 4.42 -24.55
N LYS A 194 -9.07 3.20 -24.69
CA LYS A 194 -8.24 2.55 -23.67
C LYS A 194 -6.78 2.82 -23.98
N LEU A 195 -6.10 3.49 -23.05
CA LEU A 195 -4.69 3.85 -23.14
C LEU A 195 -3.91 3.08 -22.09
N GLU A 196 -2.76 2.55 -22.47
CA GLU A 196 -1.84 1.87 -21.54
C GLU A 196 -0.47 2.52 -21.57
N PHE A 197 0.09 2.78 -20.38
CA PHE A 197 1.38 3.42 -20.21
C PHE A 197 2.24 2.69 -19.18
N LEU A 198 3.57 2.82 -19.33
CA LEU A 198 4.52 2.62 -18.24
C LEU A 198 4.91 3.99 -17.69
N VAL A 199 4.68 4.20 -16.41
CA VAL A 199 4.91 5.49 -15.76
C VAL A 199 5.73 5.29 -14.48
N PRO A 200 6.78 6.09 -14.22
CA PRO A 200 7.43 6.09 -12.93
C PRO A 200 6.42 6.41 -11.83
N ALA A 201 6.44 5.65 -10.73
CA ALA A 201 5.46 5.83 -9.64
C ALA A 201 5.41 7.29 -9.13
N ARG A 202 6.57 7.99 -9.09
CA ARG A 202 6.62 9.42 -8.75
C ARG A 202 5.83 10.32 -9.71
N GLY A 203 5.69 9.92 -10.97
CA GLY A 203 4.93 10.66 -11.97
C GLY A 203 3.42 10.59 -11.76
N LEU A 204 2.93 9.66 -10.95
CA LEU A 204 1.51 9.51 -10.64
C LEU A 204 1.07 10.30 -9.41
N PHE A 205 2.00 10.83 -8.61
CA PHE A 205 1.66 11.63 -7.45
C PHE A 205 0.85 12.86 -7.85
N GLY A 206 -0.34 13.00 -7.23
CA GLY A 206 -1.27 14.08 -7.50
C GLY A 206 -1.94 14.04 -8.89
N TYR A 207 -1.55 13.14 -9.79
CA TYR A 207 -2.07 13.09 -11.16
C TYR A 207 -3.58 12.79 -11.22
N ARG A 208 -4.10 12.03 -10.27
CA ARG A 208 -5.52 11.62 -10.27
C ARG A 208 -6.48 12.81 -10.35
N ASN A 209 -6.21 13.89 -9.65
CA ASN A 209 -7.06 15.07 -9.66
C ASN A 209 -7.01 15.79 -11.01
N GLU A 210 -5.82 15.92 -11.59
CA GLU A 210 -5.65 16.50 -12.93
C GLU A 210 -6.35 15.64 -13.99
N PHE A 211 -6.17 14.32 -13.92
CA PHE A 211 -6.83 13.38 -14.83
C PHE A 211 -8.36 13.50 -14.80
N LEU A 212 -8.96 13.60 -13.60
CA LEU A 212 -10.41 13.80 -13.48
C LEU A 212 -10.84 15.14 -14.06
N THR A 213 -10.05 16.19 -13.89
CA THR A 213 -10.33 17.50 -14.49
C THR A 213 -10.27 17.45 -16.01
N ASP A 214 -9.22 16.86 -16.58
CA ASP A 214 -9.01 16.77 -18.02
C ASP A 214 -10.06 15.90 -18.73
N THR A 215 -10.55 14.89 -18.02
CA THR A 215 -11.59 13.98 -18.50
C THR A 215 -13.01 14.38 -18.06
N LYS A 216 -13.18 15.57 -17.48
CA LYS A 216 -14.48 16.09 -16.97
C LYS A 216 -15.17 15.12 -15.99
N GLY A 217 -14.38 14.32 -15.25
CA GLY A 217 -14.88 13.31 -14.33
C GLY A 217 -15.27 11.98 -14.97
N GLU A 218 -15.20 11.84 -16.30
CA GLU A 218 -15.62 10.62 -17.01
C GLU A 218 -14.51 9.59 -17.18
N GLY A 219 -13.24 9.96 -16.92
CA GLY A 219 -12.10 9.08 -17.07
C GLY A 219 -12.02 8.04 -15.94
N ILE A 220 -11.63 6.83 -16.29
CA ILE A 220 -11.32 5.76 -15.34
C ILE A 220 -9.82 5.48 -15.42
N MET A 221 -9.15 5.46 -14.27
CA MET A 221 -7.71 5.27 -14.17
C MET A 221 -7.41 4.17 -13.14
N ALA A 222 -6.59 3.21 -13.54
CA ALA A 222 -6.10 2.15 -12.67
C ALA A 222 -4.60 1.97 -12.89
N SER A 223 -3.84 1.81 -11.81
CA SER A 223 -2.42 1.49 -11.89
C SER A 223 -2.09 0.19 -11.15
N SER A 224 -1.09 -0.50 -11.63
CA SER A 224 -0.54 -1.69 -11.00
C SER A 224 0.99 -1.68 -11.12
N SER A 225 1.67 -2.25 -10.13
CA SER A 225 3.12 -2.37 -10.19
C SER A 225 3.53 -3.19 -11.43
N ALA A 226 4.39 -2.65 -12.26
CA ALA A 226 4.98 -3.39 -13.38
C ALA A 226 6.07 -4.33 -12.83
N THR A 227 5.93 -5.62 -13.07
CA THR A 227 6.91 -6.63 -12.66
C THR A 227 7.41 -7.37 -13.91
N PRO A 228 8.71 -7.46 -14.14
CA PRO A 228 9.81 -6.85 -13.39
C PRO A 228 9.96 -5.36 -13.71
N PRO A 229 10.69 -4.58 -12.90
CA PRO A 229 11.03 -3.20 -13.25
C PRO A 229 11.87 -3.24 -14.52
N THR A 230 11.21 -3.04 -15.66
CA THR A 230 11.89 -3.02 -16.95
C THR A 230 12.72 -1.75 -17.03
N ARG A 231 14.06 -1.96 -17.04
CA ARG A 231 15.08 -1.01 -17.45
C ARG A 231 14.63 0.47 -17.52
N GLY A 232 14.77 1.16 -16.43
CA GLY A 232 14.62 2.60 -16.41
C GLY A 232 15.87 3.24 -15.84
N THR A 233 16.97 3.26 -16.59
CA THR A 233 18.04 4.21 -16.33
C THR A 233 17.57 5.57 -16.83
N SER A 234 16.70 6.22 -16.10
CA SER A 234 16.62 7.67 -16.19
C SER A 234 17.31 8.25 -14.99
N PRO A 235 18.31 9.15 -15.15
CA PRO A 235 18.88 9.84 -14.01
C PRO A 235 17.74 10.55 -13.27
N ALA A 236 17.78 10.51 -11.93
CA ALA A 236 16.82 11.16 -11.09
C ALA A 236 16.57 12.59 -11.60
N ALA A 237 15.39 12.81 -12.17
CA ALA A 237 14.98 14.17 -12.48
C ALA A 237 14.72 14.87 -11.13
N PRO A 238 15.10 16.15 -10.98
CA PRO A 238 14.84 16.89 -9.75
C PRO A 238 13.34 16.89 -9.46
N ALA A 239 12.99 16.84 -8.18
CA ALA A 239 11.62 16.99 -7.72
C ALA A 239 11.02 18.24 -8.37
N ALA A 240 9.79 18.10 -8.90
CA ALA A 240 9.03 19.27 -9.33
C ALA A 240 8.75 20.17 -8.13
N PRO A 241 8.71 21.50 -8.33
CA PRO A 241 8.54 22.49 -7.26
C PRO A 241 7.21 22.34 -6.55
#